data_969c286a0c1a5ce76918c7bdb958603e
#
_entry.id   969c286a0c1a5ce76918c7bdb958603e
#
_cell.length_a   1.000
_cell.length_b   1.000
_cell.length_c   1.000
_cell.angle_alpha   90.00
_cell.angle_beta   90.00
_cell.angle_gamma   90.00
#
_symmetry.space_group_name_H-M   'P 1'
#
loop_
_entity.id
_entity.type
_entity.pdbx_description
1 polymer ?
#
loop_
_entity_poly.entity_id
_entity_poly.type
_entity_poly.pdbx_seq_one_letter_code
_entity_poly.pdbx_strand_id
1 'polypeptide(L)'
;MNMKLEVVIIPVSDVDRAKAFYEKLGFRQDIDVVNENFRAVHFTPPRSEASILFGKGVTSATPGSAELVLAVDDVDAARDDLIGRGVKVSEVFNYAGGPFNNAVEKPRVAGRDPQGRSYYSFASFEDPDGNRWTVQEVRQ
;
A
#
# COMPACT_ATOMS: atom_id res chain seq x y z
N MET A 1 8.58 25.51 -10.48
CA MET A 1 7.62 25.21 -9.41
C MET A 1 7.97 23.89 -8.76
N ASN A 2 8.08 23.87 -7.44
CA ASN A 2 8.31 22.65 -6.69
C ASN A 2 6.99 22.10 -6.17
N MET A 3 6.66 20.88 -6.57
CA MET A 3 5.49 20.19 -6.06
C MET A 3 5.88 18.77 -5.68
N LYS A 4 5.56 18.37 -4.46
CA LYS A 4 5.78 17.02 -3.96
C LYS A 4 4.44 16.41 -3.57
N LEU A 5 4.29 15.12 -3.78
CA LEU A 5 3.15 14.42 -3.24
C LEU A 5 3.31 14.38 -1.71
N GLU A 6 2.43 15.07 -1.00
CA GLU A 6 2.47 15.14 0.47
C GLU A 6 1.72 13.98 1.10
N VAL A 7 0.47 13.81 0.71
CA VAL A 7 -0.39 12.82 1.35
C VAL A 7 -1.44 12.30 0.38
N VAL A 8 -1.78 11.02 0.53
CA VAL A 8 -2.92 10.41 -0.14
C VAL A 8 -3.95 10.05 0.94
N ILE A 9 -5.18 10.49 0.76
CA ILE A 9 -6.26 10.20 1.70
C ILE A 9 -6.89 8.87 1.30
N ILE A 10 -6.89 7.91 2.23
CA ILE A 10 -7.49 6.60 1.98
C ILE A 10 -8.77 6.43 2.78
N PRO A 11 -9.81 5.82 2.20
CA PRO A 11 -11.09 5.67 2.87
C PRO A 11 -11.11 4.42 3.76
N VAL A 12 -11.47 4.61 5.03
CA VAL A 12 -11.59 3.50 5.99
C VAL A 12 -12.92 3.61 6.74
N SER A 13 -13.44 2.48 7.21
CA SER A 13 -14.70 2.44 7.97
C SER A 13 -14.48 2.47 9.48
N ASP A 14 -13.33 2.00 9.95
CA ASP A 14 -13.00 1.93 11.37
C ASP A 14 -11.58 2.44 11.57
N VAL A 15 -11.47 3.63 12.14
CA VAL A 15 -10.19 4.33 12.26
C VAL A 15 -9.22 3.59 13.16
N ASP A 16 -9.68 3.07 14.30
CA ASP A 16 -8.80 2.35 15.23
C ASP A 16 -8.28 1.04 14.63
N ARG A 17 -9.12 0.34 13.89
CA ARG A 17 -8.73 -0.90 13.20
C ARG A 17 -7.71 -0.59 12.10
N ALA A 18 -7.91 0.47 11.34
CA ALA A 18 -6.96 0.90 10.33
C ALA A 18 -5.62 1.31 10.97
N LYS A 19 -5.69 2.08 12.05
CA LYS A 19 -4.48 2.49 12.78
C LYS A 19 -3.65 1.30 13.24
N ALA A 20 -4.29 0.30 13.84
CA ALA A 20 -3.59 -0.90 14.29
C ALA A 20 -2.94 -1.65 13.12
N PHE A 21 -3.61 -1.69 11.97
CA PHE A 21 -3.07 -2.33 10.78
C PHE A 21 -1.80 -1.63 10.27
N TYR A 22 -1.84 -0.30 10.14
CA TYR A 22 -0.68 0.45 9.62
C TYR A 22 0.48 0.50 10.61
N GLU A 23 0.20 0.46 11.91
CA GLU A 23 1.25 0.24 12.92
C GLU A 23 1.92 -1.12 12.73
N LYS A 24 1.13 -2.16 12.48
CA LYS A 24 1.65 -3.51 12.24
C LYS A 24 2.53 -3.57 11.00
N LEU A 25 2.22 -2.79 9.96
CA LEU A 25 3.06 -2.69 8.77
C LEU A 25 4.43 -2.05 9.04
N GLY A 26 4.60 -1.38 10.17
CA GLY A 26 5.82 -0.65 10.46
C GLY A 26 5.84 0.77 9.91
N PHE A 27 4.71 1.28 9.46
CA PHE A 27 4.61 2.68 9.06
C PHE A 27 4.71 3.57 10.30
N ARG A 28 5.32 4.74 10.14
CA ARG A 28 5.49 5.70 11.24
C ARG A 28 4.21 6.51 11.41
N GLN A 29 3.66 6.51 12.62
CA GLN A 29 2.56 7.40 12.94
C GLN A 29 3.08 8.82 13.15
N ASP A 30 2.59 9.76 12.37
CA ASP A 30 3.00 11.16 12.48
C ASP A 30 2.01 11.99 13.27
N ILE A 31 0.72 11.77 13.05
CA ILE A 31 -0.35 12.56 13.67
C ILE A 31 -1.52 11.64 13.99
N ASP A 32 -2.20 11.91 15.11
CA ASP A 32 -3.52 11.39 15.41
C ASP A 32 -4.27 12.51 16.14
N VAL A 33 -5.11 13.22 15.40
CA VAL A 33 -5.86 14.37 15.90
C VAL A 33 -7.34 14.04 15.95
N VAL A 34 -7.94 14.25 17.10
CA VAL A 34 -9.36 13.96 17.34
C VAL A 34 -10.05 15.23 17.82
N ASN A 35 -11.21 15.55 17.24
CA ASN A 35 -12.14 16.50 17.84
C ASN A 35 -13.58 16.01 17.63
N GLU A 36 -14.59 16.79 17.98
CA GLU A 36 -15.99 16.33 18.07
C GLU A 36 -16.49 15.52 16.88
N ASN A 37 -16.21 15.97 15.66
CA ASN A 37 -16.77 15.37 14.44
C ASN A 37 -15.71 14.94 13.45
N PHE A 38 -14.45 14.88 13.90
CA PHE A 38 -13.33 14.76 13.00
C PHE A 38 -12.22 13.96 13.66
N ARG A 39 -11.59 13.11 12.90
CA ARG A 39 -10.34 12.46 13.30
C ARG A 39 -9.45 12.30 12.07
N ALA A 40 -8.19 12.67 12.23
CA ALA A 40 -7.20 12.52 11.17
C ALA A 40 -5.99 11.76 11.71
N VAL A 41 -5.67 10.65 11.09
CA VAL A 41 -4.50 9.83 11.42
C VAL A 41 -3.59 9.79 10.21
N HIS A 42 -2.31 10.02 10.43
CA HIS A 42 -1.32 10.21 9.37
C HIS A 42 -0.16 9.25 9.60
N PHE A 43 0.12 8.42 8.62
CA PHE A 43 1.22 7.45 8.66
C PHE A 43 2.14 7.64 7.45
N THR A 44 3.41 7.35 7.64
CA THR A 44 4.40 7.42 6.57
C THR A 44 5.11 6.08 6.43
N PRO A 45 5.10 5.47 5.23
CA PRO A 45 5.89 4.27 4.97
C PRO A 45 7.38 4.55 5.19
N PRO A 46 8.19 3.53 5.55
CA PRO A 46 9.62 3.72 5.73
C PRO A 46 10.28 4.33 4.49
N ARG A 47 11.03 5.40 4.69
CA ARG A 47 11.75 6.13 3.64
C ARG A 47 10.89 6.81 2.59
N SER A 48 9.57 6.85 2.77
CA SER A 48 8.69 7.56 1.86
C SER A 48 8.66 9.05 2.21
N GLU A 49 8.62 9.91 1.21
CA GLU A 49 8.35 11.33 1.42
C GLU A 49 6.84 11.58 1.49
N ALA A 50 6.07 10.82 0.73
CA ALA A 50 4.62 10.90 0.77
C ALA A 50 4.06 10.03 1.88
N SER A 51 2.92 10.44 2.42
CA SER A 51 2.25 9.80 3.53
C SER A 51 0.84 9.39 3.16
N ILE A 52 0.18 8.64 4.04
CA ILE A 52 -1.24 8.36 3.93
C ILE A 52 -1.98 9.02 5.09
N LEU A 53 -3.23 9.39 4.83
CA LEU A 53 -4.11 9.96 5.84
C LEU A 53 -5.46 9.25 5.78
N PHE A 54 -5.97 8.87 6.92
CA PHE A 54 -7.32 8.33 7.04
C PHE A 54 -7.96 8.86 8.31
N GLY A 55 -9.26 8.70 8.43
CA GLY A 55 -9.93 9.20 9.60
C GLY A 55 -11.44 9.27 9.44
N LYS A 56 -12.04 10.10 10.29
CA LYS A 56 -13.46 10.38 10.26
C LYS A 56 -13.67 11.81 9.73
N GLY A 57 -14.49 11.92 8.69
CA GLY A 57 -14.79 13.22 8.10
C GLY A 57 -13.71 13.77 7.17
N VAL A 58 -12.79 12.93 6.71
CA VAL A 58 -11.66 13.35 5.86
C VAL A 58 -11.87 13.09 4.37
N THR A 59 -12.76 12.18 4.02
CA THR A 59 -13.07 11.87 2.63
C THR A 59 -14.47 11.29 2.51
N SER A 60 -15.07 11.48 1.34
CA SER A 60 -16.35 10.86 0.99
C SER A 60 -16.19 9.60 0.14
N ALA A 61 -14.95 9.18 -0.14
CA ALA A 61 -14.72 7.97 -0.91
C ALA A 61 -15.19 6.73 -0.15
N THR A 62 -15.62 5.72 -0.89
CA THR A 62 -16.10 4.48 -0.29
C THR A 62 -14.94 3.72 0.37
N PRO A 63 -15.06 3.29 1.64
CA PRO A 63 -14.04 2.46 2.27
C PRO A 63 -13.68 1.24 1.41
N GLY A 64 -12.38 0.99 1.27
CA GLY A 64 -11.88 -0.12 0.45
C GLY A 64 -11.64 0.21 -1.01
N SER A 65 -11.93 1.44 -1.44
CA SER A 65 -11.83 1.82 -2.86
C SER A 65 -10.45 2.31 -3.30
N ALA A 66 -9.49 2.47 -2.40
CA ALA A 66 -8.16 2.96 -2.76
C ALA A 66 -7.23 1.84 -3.24
N GLU A 67 -6.34 2.21 -4.13
CA GLU A 67 -5.26 1.36 -4.60
C GLU A 67 -3.96 2.16 -4.54
N LEU A 68 -2.94 1.56 -3.93
CA LEU A 68 -1.64 2.20 -3.73
C LEU A 68 -0.51 1.24 -4.10
N VAL A 69 0.61 1.80 -4.49
CA VAL A 69 1.78 1.01 -4.85
C VAL A 69 2.97 1.45 -4.00
N LEU A 70 3.65 0.49 -3.41
CA LEU A 70 4.88 0.70 -2.66
C LEU A 70 6.06 0.18 -3.49
N ALA A 71 7.06 1.00 -3.72
CA ALA A 71 8.29 0.56 -4.35
C ALA A 71 9.20 -0.09 -3.31
N VAL A 72 9.72 -1.27 -3.62
CA VAL A 72 10.65 -1.99 -2.75
C VAL A 72 11.87 -2.44 -3.56
N ASP A 73 12.99 -2.68 -2.89
CA ASP A 73 14.22 -3.12 -3.56
C ASP A 73 14.18 -4.60 -3.94
N ASP A 74 13.49 -5.41 -3.13
CA ASP A 74 13.40 -6.86 -3.29
C ASP A 74 12.01 -7.30 -2.86
N VAL A 75 11.22 -7.76 -3.81
CA VAL A 75 9.82 -8.14 -3.54
C VAL A 75 9.72 -9.38 -2.64
N ASP A 76 10.63 -10.32 -2.75
CA ASP A 76 10.61 -11.52 -1.89
C ASP A 76 10.91 -11.15 -0.44
N ALA A 77 11.92 -10.30 -0.22
CA ALA A 77 12.27 -9.83 1.12
C ALA A 77 11.13 -9.00 1.72
N ALA A 78 10.51 -8.14 0.94
CA ALA A 78 9.38 -7.34 1.40
C ALA A 78 8.19 -8.23 1.78
N ARG A 79 7.89 -9.23 0.96
CA ARG A 79 6.82 -10.20 1.24
C ARG A 79 7.09 -10.95 2.54
N ASP A 80 8.30 -11.44 2.72
CA ASP A 80 8.68 -12.17 3.94
C ASP A 80 8.56 -11.31 5.18
N ASP A 81 8.98 -10.05 5.10
CA ASP A 81 8.85 -9.10 6.21
C ASP A 81 7.37 -8.86 6.56
N LEU A 82 6.52 -8.65 5.58
CA LEU A 82 5.09 -8.45 5.79
C LEU A 82 4.42 -9.67 6.41
N ILE A 83 4.75 -10.87 5.94
CA ILE A 83 4.25 -12.11 6.52
C ILE A 83 4.71 -12.24 7.97
N GLY A 84 5.96 -11.92 8.25
CA GLY A 84 6.50 -11.93 9.61
C GLY A 84 5.79 -10.96 10.54
N ARG A 85 5.19 -9.90 10.01
CA ARG A 85 4.38 -8.94 10.78
C ARG A 85 2.93 -9.36 10.90
N GLY A 86 2.56 -10.52 10.36
CA GLY A 86 1.20 -11.03 10.44
C GLY A 86 0.26 -10.51 9.35
N VAL A 87 0.81 -9.99 8.26
CA VAL A 87 0.02 -9.52 7.13
C VAL A 87 -0.18 -10.68 6.15
N LYS A 88 -1.39 -10.80 5.63
CA LYS A 88 -1.70 -11.79 4.61
C LYS A 88 -1.34 -11.22 3.24
N VAL A 89 -0.29 -11.76 2.63
CA VAL A 89 0.25 -11.26 1.36
C VAL A 89 0.09 -12.33 0.29
N SER A 90 -0.22 -11.92 -0.94
CA SER A 90 -0.27 -12.82 -2.08
C SER A 90 1.09 -13.45 -2.35
N GLU A 91 1.11 -14.52 -3.14
CA GLU A 91 2.37 -14.98 -3.73
C GLU A 91 2.95 -13.87 -4.61
N VAL A 92 4.26 -13.91 -4.81
CA VAL A 92 4.91 -13.04 -5.79
C VAL A 92 4.37 -13.37 -7.18
N PHE A 93 4.10 -12.36 -7.98
CA PHE A 93 3.53 -12.53 -9.31
C PHE A 93 4.11 -11.51 -10.29
N ASN A 94 3.91 -11.79 -11.56
CA ASN A 94 4.16 -10.86 -12.65
C ASN A 94 2.93 -10.85 -13.57
N TYR A 95 2.92 -9.99 -14.55
CA TYR A 95 1.81 -9.94 -15.51
C TYR A 95 2.28 -10.39 -16.89
N ALA A 96 1.47 -11.19 -17.55
CA ALA A 96 1.70 -11.50 -18.94
C ALA A 96 1.69 -10.22 -19.77
N GLY A 97 2.73 -9.97 -20.53
CA GLY A 97 2.84 -8.77 -21.37
C GLY A 97 3.42 -7.54 -20.69
N GLY A 98 3.90 -7.65 -19.45
CA GLY A 98 4.67 -6.59 -18.80
C GLY A 98 3.92 -5.80 -17.75
N PRO A 99 4.62 -4.87 -17.06
CA PRO A 99 4.15 -4.26 -15.81
C PRO A 99 3.02 -3.25 -16.01
N PHE A 100 2.86 -2.71 -17.20
CA PHE A 100 1.83 -1.71 -17.48
C PHE A 100 0.57 -2.32 -18.08
N ASN A 101 0.52 -3.63 -18.19
CA ASN A 101 -0.63 -4.37 -18.69
C ASN A 101 -1.46 -4.96 -17.56
N ASN A 102 -1.51 -4.27 -16.43
CA ASN A 102 -2.37 -4.63 -15.31
C ASN A 102 -3.83 -4.24 -15.56
N ALA A 103 -4.17 -3.97 -16.79
CA ALA A 103 -5.55 -3.73 -17.18
C ALA A 103 -6.40 -4.95 -16.79
N VAL A 104 -7.65 -4.68 -16.54
CA VAL A 104 -8.65 -5.50 -15.87
C VAL A 104 -8.64 -7.00 -16.25
N GLU A 105 -8.11 -7.36 -17.37
CA GLU A 105 -8.21 -8.74 -17.88
C GLU A 105 -6.89 -9.47 -18.06
N LYS A 106 -5.78 -8.88 -17.61
CA LYS A 106 -4.50 -9.56 -17.71
C LYS A 106 -4.31 -10.47 -16.51
N PRO A 107 -4.17 -11.77 -16.70
CA PRO A 107 -3.98 -12.67 -15.59
C PRO A 107 -2.62 -12.48 -14.95
N ARG A 108 -2.56 -12.64 -13.63
CA ARG A 108 -1.31 -12.74 -12.91
C ARG A 108 -0.64 -14.05 -13.26
N VAL A 109 0.68 -14.00 -13.42
CA VAL A 109 1.51 -15.19 -13.61
C VAL A 109 2.28 -15.41 -12.32
N ALA A 110 2.22 -16.61 -11.76
CA ALA A 110 2.91 -16.91 -10.50
C ALA A 110 4.42 -16.75 -10.65
N GLY A 111 5.05 -16.18 -9.62
CA GLY A 111 6.48 -16.01 -9.52
C GLY A 111 6.98 -14.68 -10.04
N ARG A 112 8.27 -14.48 -9.84
CA ARG A 112 8.96 -13.28 -10.29
C ARG A 112 9.01 -13.23 -11.82
N ASP A 113 9.20 -12.01 -12.34
CA ASP A 113 9.55 -11.86 -13.74
C ASP A 113 10.78 -12.72 -14.05
N PRO A 114 10.70 -13.62 -15.05
CA PRO A 114 11.82 -14.55 -15.34
C PRO A 114 13.13 -13.84 -15.69
N GLN A 115 13.06 -12.62 -16.18
CA GLN A 115 14.24 -11.83 -16.54
C GLN A 115 14.70 -10.90 -15.41
N GLY A 116 13.99 -10.86 -14.28
CA GLY A 116 14.36 -10.03 -13.14
C GLY A 116 14.35 -8.53 -13.41
N ARG A 117 13.53 -8.07 -14.35
CA ARG A 117 13.49 -6.67 -14.73
C ARG A 117 12.85 -5.83 -13.64
N SER A 118 13.37 -4.60 -13.47
CA SER A 118 12.75 -3.61 -12.59
C SER A 118 11.31 -3.33 -13.02
N TYR A 119 10.41 -3.14 -12.07
CA TYR A 119 8.97 -2.86 -12.26
C TYR A 119 8.12 -4.06 -12.64
N TYR A 120 8.67 -5.24 -12.86
CA TYR A 120 7.93 -6.39 -13.41
C TYR A 120 7.46 -7.41 -12.36
N SER A 121 7.92 -7.30 -11.11
CA SER A 121 7.58 -8.27 -10.06
C SER A 121 6.83 -7.61 -8.92
N PHE A 122 5.78 -8.28 -8.43
CA PHE A 122 4.81 -7.71 -7.49
C PHE A 122 4.42 -8.70 -6.40
N ALA A 123 3.86 -8.17 -5.31
CA ALA A 123 3.04 -8.90 -4.36
C ALA A 123 1.97 -7.94 -3.86
N SER A 124 0.84 -8.44 -3.40
CA SER A 124 -0.26 -7.57 -2.98
C SER A 124 -0.87 -7.99 -1.66
N PHE A 125 -1.42 -7.02 -0.95
CA PHE A 125 -2.18 -7.25 0.28
C PHE A 125 -3.29 -6.19 0.37
N GLU A 126 -4.18 -6.37 1.33
CA GLU A 126 -5.27 -5.44 1.56
C GLU A 126 -5.25 -4.99 3.01
N ASP A 127 -5.73 -3.76 3.26
CA ASP A 127 -6.01 -3.32 4.60
C ASP A 127 -7.36 -3.90 5.08
N PRO A 128 -7.78 -3.66 6.33
CA PRO A 128 -9.04 -4.24 6.84
C PRO A 128 -10.30 -3.86 6.05
N ASP A 129 -10.29 -2.75 5.33
CA ASP A 129 -11.43 -2.33 4.51
C ASP A 129 -11.36 -2.83 3.08
N GLY A 130 -10.24 -3.44 2.68
CA GLY A 130 -10.04 -3.89 1.31
C GLY A 130 -9.32 -2.88 0.42
N ASN A 131 -8.78 -1.79 0.98
CA ASN A 131 -7.89 -0.93 0.21
C ASN A 131 -6.69 -1.75 -0.22
N ARG A 132 -6.40 -1.74 -1.50
CA ARG A 132 -5.37 -2.62 -2.06
C ARG A 132 -4.02 -1.95 -2.08
N TRP A 133 -3.05 -2.67 -1.56
CA TRP A 133 -1.66 -2.30 -1.60
C TRP A 133 -0.89 -3.29 -2.46
N THR A 134 -0.08 -2.76 -3.37
CA THR A 134 0.80 -3.57 -4.20
C THR A 134 2.23 -3.16 -3.91
N VAL A 135 3.07 -4.14 -3.60
CA VAL A 135 4.53 -3.92 -3.55
C VAL A 135 5.09 -4.26 -4.92
N GLN A 136 5.87 -3.35 -5.44
CA GLN A 136 6.49 -3.47 -6.76
C GLN A 136 8.00 -3.34 -6.61
N GLU A 137 8.73 -4.31 -7.14
CA GLU A 137 10.19 -4.27 -7.09
C GLU A 137 10.70 -3.24 -8.09
N VAL A 138 11.41 -2.25 -7.56
CA VAL A 138 12.00 -1.19 -8.37
C VAL A 138 13.48 -1.17 -8.07
N ARG A 139 14.29 -1.52 -9.04
CA ARG A 139 15.75 -1.53 -8.92
C ARG A 139 16.33 -0.32 -9.63
N GLN A 140 17.26 0.29 -8.96
CA GLN A 140 17.96 1.45 -9.50
C GLN A 140 19.37 1.07 -9.90
#